data_39bc9b4fc8db06856f47d50c3021f12f
#
_entry.id   39bc9b4fc8db06856f47d50c3021f12f
#
_cell.length_a   1.000
_cell.length_b   1.000
_cell.length_c   1.000
_cell.angle_alpha   90.00
_cell.angle_beta   90.00
_cell.angle_gamma   90.00
#
_symmetry.space_group_name_H-M   'P 1'
#
loop_
_entity.id
_entity.type
_entity.pdbx_description
1 polymer ?
#
loop_
_entity_poly.entity_id
_entity_poly.type
_entity_poly.pdbx_seq_one_letter_code
_entity_poly.pdbx_strand_id
1 'polypeptide(L)'
;MQTPMGQYLAQKEADFFRRHLQYLNRQVAVQLDGVWQRPSENMIVVPRDVLMDAEMLAFETHSVDVLLMPHLLEISSADLVLQEAFRILKPEGRLILTGFNLKSLWGLSSWFDGKRLPMKSQCLALAELKRKTAAI
;
A
#
# COMPACT_ATOMS: atom_id res chain seq x y z
N MET A 1 -1.64 15.69 5.03
CA MET A 1 -0.69 16.16 3.98
C MET A 1 -1.18 17.42 3.29
N GLN A 2 -1.07 18.54 4.00
CA GLN A 2 -1.53 19.85 3.45
C GLN A 2 -0.38 20.66 2.82
N THR A 3 0.81 20.07 2.70
CA THR A 3 1.95 20.76 2.07
C THR A 3 1.91 20.61 0.53
N PRO A 4 2.41 21.59 -0.25
CA PRO A 4 2.46 21.46 -1.71
C PRO A 4 3.19 20.20 -2.19
N MET A 5 4.25 19.80 -1.48
CA MET A 5 4.98 18.57 -1.76
C MET A 5 4.12 17.31 -1.51
N GLY A 6 3.36 17.29 -0.42
CA GLY A 6 2.45 16.18 -0.11
C GLY A 6 1.35 16.04 -1.16
N GLN A 7 0.78 17.14 -1.63
CA GLN A 7 -0.21 17.14 -2.71
C GLN A 7 0.37 16.64 -4.04
N TYR A 8 1.60 17.06 -4.37
CA TYR A 8 2.29 16.60 -5.58
C TYR A 8 2.55 15.09 -5.55
N LEU A 9 3.03 14.57 -4.42
CA LEU A 9 3.27 13.13 -4.25
C LEU A 9 1.96 12.34 -4.35
N ALA A 10 0.90 12.81 -3.69
CA ALA A 10 -0.42 12.21 -3.76
C ALA A 10 -0.95 12.12 -5.19
N GLN A 11 -0.76 13.19 -5.96
CA GLN A 11 -1.19 13.22 -7.36
C GLN A 11 -0.41 12.24 -8.22
N LYS A 12 0.91 12.17 -8.05
CA LYS A 12 1.77 11.21 -8.76
C LYS A 12 1.41 9.76 -8.44
N GLU A 13 1.12 9.47 -7.19
CA GLU A 13 0.70 8.15 -6.76
C GLU A 13 -0.68 7.79 -7.31
N ALA A 14 -1.64 8.70 -7.25
CA ALA A 14 -2.96 8.50 -7.84
C ALA A 14 -2.90 8.26 -9.35
N ASP A 15 -2.04 8.98 -10.09
CA ASP A 15 -1.81 8.78 -11.51
C ASP A 15 -1.14 7.43 -11.80
N PHE A 16 -0.24 6.99 -10.93
CA PHE A 16 0.38 5.66 -11.01
C PHE A 16 -0.68 4.57 -10.85
N PHE A 17 -1.50 4.63 -9.81
CA PHE A 17 -2.57 3.65 -9.57
C PHE A 17 -3.58 3.63 -10.70
N ARG A 18 -4.03 4.80 -11.16
CA ARG A 18 -5.00 4.90 -12.27
C ARG A 18 -4.49 4.20 -13.53
N ARG A 19 -3.22 4.35 -13.86
CA ARG A 19 -2.61 3.68 -15.03
C ARG A 19 -2.54 2.16 -14.88
N HIS A 20 -2.27 1.66 -13.67
CA HIS A 20 -2.15 0.22 -13.41
C HIS A 20 -3.49 -0.47 -13.17
N LEU A 21 -4.56 0.30 -12.94
CA LEU A 21 -5.90 -0.19 -12.62
C LEU A 21 -6.91 0.02 -13.75
N GLN A 22 -6.46 0.36 -14.96
CA GLN A 22 -7.34 0.69 -16.11
C GLN A 22 -8.28 -0.45 -16.54
N TYR A 23 -8.00 -1.69 -16.16
CA TYR A 23 -8.70 -2.88 -16.65
C TYR A 23 -9.37 -3.70 -15.53
N LEU A 24 -9.87 -3.04 -14.50
CA LEU A 24 -10.53 -3.71 -13.36
C LEU A 24 -11.94 -4.24 -13.65
N ASN A 25 -12.38 -4.25 -14.89
CA ASN A 25 -13.69 -4.74 -15.28
C ASN A 25 -13.84 -6.23 -14.89
N ARG A 26 -14.80 -6.53 -14.00
CA ARG A 26 -15.10 -7.85 -13.46
C ARG A 26 -14.04 -8.43 -12.50
N GLN A 27 -13.11 -7.62 -12.01
CA GLN A 27 -12.12 -8.04 -11.02
C GLN A 27 -12.55 -7.57 -9.61
N VAL A 28 -12.31 -8.41 -8.60
CA VAL A 28 -12.46 -8.03 -7.21
C VAL A 28 -11.19 -7.26 -6.81
N ALA A 29 -11.34 -5.96 -6.63
CA ALA A 29 -10.25 -5.06 -6.28
C ALA A 29 -10.48 -4.50 -4.87
N VAL A 30 -9.45 -4.59 -4.02
CA VAL A 30 -9.46 -4.13 -2.64
C VAL A 30 -8.30 -3.18 -2.41
N GLN A 31 -8.57 -2.07 -1.72
CA GLN A 31 -7.56 -1.16 -1.22
C GLN A 31 -7.54 -1.23 0.31
N LEU A 32 -6.38 -1.53 0.87
CA LEU A 32 -6.16 -1.48 2.31
C LEU A 32 -5.55 -0.15 2.69
N ASP A 33 -6.25 0.56 3.57
CA ASP A 33 -5.93 1.91 3.97
C ASP A 33 -5.90 2.88 2.77
N GLY A 34 -5.59 4.09 3.02
CA GLY A 34 -5.43 5.07 1.96
C GLY A 34 -5.92 6.43 2.40
N VAL A 35 -4.95 7.29 2.62
CA VAL A 35 -5.15 8.74 2.80
C VAL A 35 -5.68 9.35 1.50
N TRP A 36 -5.62 8.61 0.40
CA TRP A 36 -5.86 9.06 -0.95
C TRP A 36 -7.25 8.73 -1.47
N GLN A 37 -7.62 9.39 -2.54
CA GLN A 37 -8.86 9.12 -3.24
C GLN A 37 -8.87 7.69 -3.81
N ARG A 38 -10.04 7.08 -3.81
CA ARG A 38 -10.29 5.80 -4.46
C ARG A 38 -9.87 5.86 -5.95
N PRO A 39 -8.95 4.99 -6.40
CA PRO A 39 -8.49 5.01 -7.79
C PRO A 39 -9.54 4.54 -8.79
N SER A 40 -10.52 3.74 -8.34
CA SER A 40 -11.61 3.20 -9.15
C SER A 40 -12.88 3.06 -8.30
N GLU A 41 -14.05 3.35 -8.88
CA GLU A 41 -15.35 3.22 -8.19
C GLU A 41 -15.68 1.77 -7.82
N ASN A 42 -15.17 0.81 -8.59
CA ASN A 42 -15.39 -0.63 -8.38
C ASN A 42 -14.43 -1.27 -7.35
N MET A 43 -13.75 -0.46 -6.56
CA MET A 43 -12.80 -0.92 -5.56
C MET A 43 -13.38 -0.82 -4.16
N ILE A 44 -13.25 -1.88 -3.36
CA ILE A 44 -13.58 -1.87 -1.93
C ILE A 44 -12.42 -1.24 -1.17
N VAL A 45 -12.69 -0.21 -0.37
CA VAL A 45 -11.67 0.47 0.44
C VAL A 45 -11.87 0.13 1.92
N VAL A 46 -10.89 -0.53 2.50
CA VAL A 46 -10.83 -0.86 3.94
C VAL A 46 -9.95 0.20 4.63
N PRO A 47 -10.35 0.76 5.76
CA PRO A 47 -11.57 0.51 6.54
C PRO A 47 -12.76 1.41 6.16
N ARG A 48 -12.68 2.19 5.07
CA ARG A 48 -13.70 3.19 4.72
C ARG A 48 -15.05 2.60 4.35
N ASP A 49 -15.08 1.62 3.48
CA ASP A 49 -16.33 1.00 3.00
C ASP A 49 -16.74 -0.17 3.89
N VAL A 50 -15.78 -0.90 4.42
CA VAL A 50 -15.96 -2.00 5.36
C VAL A 50 -14.89 -1.91 6.44
N LEU A 51 -15.32 -1.94 7.69
CA LEU A 51 -14.41 -1.87 8.84
C LEU A 51 -13.76 -3.23 9.07
N MET A 52 -12.49 -3.33 8.74
CA MET A 52 -11.65 -4.53 8.94
C MET A 52 -10.26 -4.12 9.37
N ASP A 53 -9.58 -5.03 10.07
CA ASP A 53 -8.16 -4.91 10.36
C ASP A 53 -7.35 -5.46 9.18
N ALA A 54 -6.29 -4.75 8.79
CA ALA A 54 -5.41 -5.17 7.70
C ALA A 54 -4.62 -6.45 8.01
N GLU A 55 -4.45 -6.78 9.28
CA GLU A 55 -3.79 -8.00 9.76
C GLU A 55 -4.76 -9.20 9.85
N MET A 56 -6.09 -8.95 9.70
CA MET A 56 -7.12 -9.99 9.76
C MET A 56 -8.33 -9.61 8.89
N LEU A 57 -8.25 -9.91 7.61
CA LEU A 57 -9.24 -9.51 6.62
C LEU A 57 -10.36 -10.54 6.49
N ALA A 58 -11.62 -10.10 6.49
CA ALA A 58 -12.79 -10.95 6.35
C ALA A 58 -13.10 -11.31 4.88
N PHE A 59 -12.07 -11.48 4.06
CA PHE A 59 -12.17 -12.00 2.69
C PHE A 59 -11.82 -13.49 2.67
N GLU A 60 -12.47 -14.23 1.79
CA GLU A 60 -12.12 -15.64 1.55
C GLU A 60 -10.70 -15.76 0.96
N THR A 61 -10.07 -16.90 1.22
CA THR A 61 -8.79 -17.24 0.63
C THR A 61 -8.91 -17.28 -0.90
N HIS A 62 -7.95 -16.67 -1.59
CA HIS A 62 -7.91 -16.61 -3.06
C HIS A 62 -9.15 -15.98 -3.71
N SER A 63 -9.73 -14.96 -3.09
CA SER A 63 -10.94 -14.28 -3.59
C SER A 63 -10.67 -12.93 -4.28
N VAL A 64 -9.53 -12.32 -4.03
CA VAL A 64 -9.18 -10.98 -4.51
C VAL A 64 -8.26 -11.04 -5.72
N ASP A 65 -8.60 -10.31 -6.79
CA ASP A 65 -7.80 -10.25 -8.01
C ASP A 65 -6.70 -9.18 -7.93
N VAL A 66 -7.02 -8.05 -7.30
CA VAL A 66 -6.09 -6.92 -7.16
C VAL A 66 -6.15 -6.35 -5.75
N LEU A 67 -5.01 -6.31 -5.09
CA LEU A 67 -4.85 -5.72 -3.76
C LEU A 67 -3.91 -4.53 -3.83
N LEU A 68 -4.40 -3.38 -3.36
CA LEU A 68 -3.68 -2.13 -3.31
C LEU A 68 -3.38 -1.79 -1.85
N MET A 69 -2.12 -1.55 -1.52
CA MET A 69 -1.67 -1.20 -0.16
C MET A 69 -0.79 0.07 -0.20
N PRO A 70 -1.40 1.26 -0.20
CA PRO A 70 -0.65 2.51 -0.15
C PRO A 70 -0.17 2.77 1.28
N HIS A 71 1.14 2.84 1.48
CA HIS A 71 1.81 3.19 2.75
C HIS A 71 1.45 2.34 3.98
N LEU A 72 0.72 1.24 3.80
CA LEU A 72 0.21 0.44 4.91
C LEU A 72 1.33 -0.23 5.73
N LEU A 73 2.38 -0.69 5.07
CA LEU A 73 3.51 -1.37 5.73
C LEU A 73 4.37 -0.45 6.60
N GLU A 74 4.07 0.84 6.61
CA GLU A 74 4.73 1.82 7.47
C GLU A 74 4.03 1.99 8.82
N ILE A 75 2.76 1.55 8.92
CA ILE A 75 1.91 1.75 10.09
C ILE A 75 1.43 0.45 10.75
N SER A 76 1.58 -0.69 10.07
CA SER A 76 1.13 -1.99 10.52
C SER A 76 2.27 -3.00 10.56
N SER A 77 2.05 -4.15 11.19
CA SER A 77 3.00 -5.26 11.17
C SER A 77 3.13 -5.81 9.74
N ALA A 78 4.25 -5.50 9.09
CA ALA A 78 4.47 -5.88 7.70
C ALA A 78 4.34 -7.39 7.45
N ASP A 79 4.77 -8.22 8.40
CA ASP A 79 4.71 -9.68 8.26
C ASP A 79 3.26 -10.19 8.28
N LEU A 80 2.45 -9.72 9.23
CA LEU A 80 1.06 -10.13 9.36
C LEU A 80 0.22 -9.62 8.18
N VAL A 81 0.39 -8.35 7.82
CA VAL A 81 -0.31 -7.76 6.68
C VAL A 81 0.03 -8.46 5.36
N LEU A 82 1.31 -8.79 5.13
CA LEU A 82 1.72 -9.51 3.93
C LEU A 82 1.17 -10.94 3.91
N GLN A 83 1.17 -11.66 5.04
CA GLN A 83 0.55 -12.99 5.13
C GLN A 83 -0.94 -12.94 4.77
N GLU A 84 -1.69 -11.98 5.34
CA GLU A 84 -3.10 -11.79 5.00
C GLU A 84 -3.30 -11.39 3.53
N ALA A 85 -2.48 -10.49 3.02
CA ALA A 85 -2.52 -10.10 1.62
C ALA A 85 -2.37 -11.29 0.67
N PHE A 86 -1.38 -12.16 0.94
CA PHE A 86 -1.17 -13.36 0.12
C PHE A 86 -2.25 -14.41 0.32
N ARG A 87 -2.83 -14.52 1.53
CA ARG A 87 -3.95 -15.44 1.77
C ARG A 87 -5.17 -15.09 0.91
N ILE A 88 -5.53 -13.81 0.83
CA ILE A 88 -6.73 -13.37 0.11
C ILE A 88 -6.53 -13.22 -1.40
N LEU A 89 -5.29 -12.97 -1.86
CA LEU A 89 -4.99 -12.86 -3.27
C LEU A 89 -5.14 -14.20 -3.99
N LYS A 90 -5.74 -14.16 -5.17
CA LYS A 90 -5.72 -15.30 -6.10
C LYS A 90 -4.29 -15.65 -6.51
N PRO A 91 -4.00 -16.89 -6.95
CA PRO A 91 -2.66 -17.29 -7.40
C PRO A 91 -2.06 -16.39 -8.49
N GLU A 92 -2.89 -15.84 -9.37
CA GLU A 92 -2.50 -14.87 -10.40
C GLU A 92 -2.90 -13.44 -10.06
N GLY A 93 -3.27 -13.20 -8.80
CA GLY A 93 -3.66 -11.89 -8.30
C GLY A 93 -2.48 -10.91 -8.29
N ARG A 94 -2.79 -9.63 -8.37
CA ARG A 94 -1.80 -8.55 -8.38
C ARG A 94 -1.77 -7.83 -7.05
N LEU A 95 -0.59 -7.76 -6.45
CA LEU A 95 -0.32 -6.92 -5.29
C LEU A 95 0.40 -5.64 -5.75
N ILE A 96 -0.16 -4.49 -5.42
CA ILE A 96 0.43 -3.18 -5.71
C ILE A 96 0.66 -2.48 -4.38
N LEU A 97 1.90 -2.22 -4.06
CA LEU A 97 2.28 -1.50 -2.85
C LEU A 97 2.98 -0.19 -3.21
N THR A 98 2.75 0.81 -2.37
CA THR A 98 3.58 2.01 -2.32
C THR A 98 4.09 2.22 -0.91
N GLY A 99 5.24 2.87 -0.78
CA GLY A 99 5.86 3.15 0.50
C GLY A 99 7.03 4.12 0.37
N PHE A 100 7.50 4.65 1.49
CA PHE A 100 8.64 5.55 1.51
C PHE A 100 9.94 4.75 1.43
N ASN A 101 10.79 5.10 0.46
CA ASN A 101 12.13 4.55 0.36
C ASN A 101 13.11 5.37 1.22
N LEU A 102 13.46 4.86 2.39
CA LEU A 102 14.40 5.53 3.31
C LEU A 102 15.81 5.70 2.74
N LYS A 103 16.20 4.90 1.76
CA LYS A 103 17.50 4.99 1.08
C LYS A 103 17.50 5.95 -0.10
N SER A 104 16.40 6.67 -0.33
CA SER A 104 16.38 7.73 -1.34
C SER A 104 17.15 8.97 -0.87
N LEU A 105 17.59 9.78 -1.83
CA LEU A 105 18.21 11.07 -1.54
C LEU A 105 17.34 11.97 -0.65
N TRP A 106 16.04 11.80 -0.70
CA TRP A 106 15.07 12.54 0.12
C TRP A 106 15.09 12.06 1.59
N GLY A 107 15.24 10.78 1.83
CA GLY A 107 15.47 10.23 3.17
C GLY A 107 16.77 10.78 3.80
N LEU A 108 17.80 10.99 2.96
CA LEU A 108 19.07 11.57 3.39
C LEU A 108 18.94 13.06 3.72
N SER A 109 18.23 13.85 2.88
CA SER A 109 18.01 15.28 3.13
C SER A 109 17.19 15.56 4.39
N SER A 110 16.20 14.72 4.69
CA SER A 110 15.39 14.83 5.91
C SER A 110 16.20 14.58 7.19
N TRP A 111 17.31 13.87 7.07
CA TRP A 111 18.24 13.62 8.18
C TRP A 111 19.06 14.86 8.53
N PHE A 112 19.40 15.68 7.52
CA PHE A 112 20.12 16.94 7.71
C PHE A 112 19.21 18.07 8.23
N ASP A 113 17.93 18.11 7.85
CA ASP A 113 16.99 19.16 8.24
C ASP A 113 16.36 18.99 9.63
N GLY A 114 16.74 17.95 10.39
CA GLY A 114 16.22 17.68 11.73
C GLY A 114 14.70 17.40 11.77
N LYS A 115 14.00 17.43 10.65
CA LYS A 115 12.61 17.05 10.52
C LYS A 115 12.53 15.53 10.51
N ARG A 116 12.24 14.94 11.66
CA ARG A 116 12.00 13.51 11.75
C ARG A 116 10.79 13.17 10.91
N LEU A 117 10.99 12.39 9.84
CA LEU A 117 9.87 11.70 9.22
C LEU A 117 9.15 10.88 10.31
N PRO A 118 7.85 11.04 10.50
CA PRO A 118 7.12 10.15 11.39
C PRO A 118 7.37 8.72 10.91
N MET A 119 7.73 7.82 11.83
CA MET A 119 7.77 6.37 11.60
C MET A 119 9.02 5.79 10.91
N LYS A 120 10.19 6.38 11.10
CA LYS A 120 11.48 5.80 10.64
C LYS A 120 11.71 4.33 11.02
N SER A 121 11.11 3.86 12.11
CA SER A 121 11.29 2.50 12.62
C SER A 121 10.48 1.43 11.87
N GLN A 122 9.50 1.82 11.09
CA GLN A 122 8.58 0.89 10.41
C GLN A 122 8.74 0.85 8.88
N CYS A 123 9.50 1.80 8.30
CA CYS A 123 9.74 1.79 6.87
C CYS A 123 10.65 0.64 6.46
N LEU A 124 10.15 -0.25 5.62
CA LEU A 124 10.91 -1.35 5.06
C LEU A 124 11.83 -0.88 3.93
N ALA A 125 13.07 -1.36 3.94
CA ALA A 125 13.93 -1.21 2.77
C ALA A 125 13.39 -2.07 1.62
N LEU A 126 13.50 -1.60 0.37
CA LEU A 126 13.02 -2.33 -0.81
C LEU A 126 13.59 -3.76 -0.90
N ALA A 127 14.86 -3.95 -0.50
CA ALA A 127 15.49 -5.28 -0.47
C ALA A 127 14.84 -6.21 0.58
N GLU A 128 14.45 -5.67 1.72
CA GLU A 128 13.76 -6.41 2.78
C GLU A 128 12.34 -6.77 2.36
N LEU A 129 11.62 -5.84 1.74
CA LEU A 129 10.29 -6.09 1.19
C LEU A 129 10.34 -7.22 0.14
N LYS A 130 11.28 -7.16 -0.80
CA LYS A 130 11.47 -8.23 -1.79
C LYS A 130 11.78 -9.58 -1.15
N ARG A 131 12.58 -9.60 -0.10
CA ARG A 131 12.88 -10.83 0.64
C ARG A 131 11.64 -11.41 1.33
N LYS A 132 10.84 -10.57 1.98
CA LYS A 132 9.60 -10.97 2.66
C LYS A 132 8.57 -11.50 1.67
N THR A 133 8.38 -10.84 0.54
CA THR A 133 7.43 -11.29 -0.50
C THR A 133 7.89 -12.56 -1.23
N ALA A 134 9.20 -12.82 -1.32
CA ALA A 134 9.72 -14.05 -1.92
C ALA A 134 9.68 -15.26 -0.96
N ALA A 135 9.50 -15.03 0.33
CA ALA A 135 9.46 -16.09 1.36
C ALA A 135 8.04 -16.62 1.63
N ILE A 136 7.02 -16.00 1.04
CA ILE A 136 5.61 -16.37 1.13
C ILE A 136 5.19 -17.13 -0.11
#